data_9f6444b2e8e50e60c6f19e306b4b4da4
#
_entry.id   9f6444b2e8e50e60c6f19e306b4b4da4
#
_cell.length_a   1.000
_cell.length_b   1.000
_cell.length_c   1.000
_cell.angle_alpha   90.00
_cell.angle_beta   90.00
_cell.angle_gamma   90.00
#
_symmetry.space_group_name_H-M   'P 1'
#
loop_
_entity.id
_entity.type
_entity.pdbx_description
1 polymer ?
#
loop_
_entity_poly.entity_id
_entity_poly.type
_entity_poly.pdbx_seq_one_letter_code
_entity_poly.pdbx_strand_id
1 'polypeptide(L)'
;MSAAPLPTLMVVPTGIGCAVGGYAGDALPSARLLAAASDCLITHPNVMNGAALYWSDPRIHYVEGYGLDRFAAGTWCLRPVRRQRIGLLLDAGIEPDLSQRQIQVAEACRATLGLDIGPVLRSDQPLEVSLHSGPSGASWGSLERPDALLRAGERLRDAGATAIAVVARFPEDPGSDALTSYRQGSGVDALAGAEAVISHLLVRQLQIPCAHAPALAPLPLDPQLDPRAAAEELGYTFLTCVLVGLRRA
;
A
#
# COMPACT_ATOMS: atom_id res chain seq x y z
N MET A 1 -20.33 -30.32 11.55
CA MET A 1 -20.37 -28.97 12.11
C MET A 1 -19.09 -28.25 11.65
N SER A 2 -19.18 -27.21 10.87
CA SER A 2 -17.99 -26.39 10.53
C SER A 2 -17.49 -25.74 11.83
N ALA A 3 -16.20 -25.86 12.12
CA ALA A 3 -15.59 -25.15 13.22
C ALA A 3 -15.77 -23.64 13.00
N ALA A 4 -15.93 -22.88 14.07
CA ALA A 4 -15.97 -21.42 13.95
C ALA A 4 -14.61 -20.92 13.41
N PRO A 5 -14.59 -19.91 12.52
CA PRO A 5 -13.33 -19.36 12.02
C PRO A 5 -12.50 -18.82 13.20
N LEU A 6 -11.20 -19.08 13.15
CA LEU A 6 -10.23 -18.56 14.14
C LEU A 6 -9.63 -17.27 13.62
N PRO A 7 -10.00 -16.09 14.14
CA PRO A 7 -9.38 -14.84 13.74
C PRO A 7 -7.88 -14.88 14.02
N THR A 8 -7.08 -14.82 12.96
CA THR A 8 -5.62 -14.95 13.02
C THR A 8 -4.99 -13.69 12.46
N LEU A 9 -4.08 -13.08 13.22
CA LEU A 9 -3.32 -11.91 12.81
C LEU A 9 -1.96 -12.33 12.26
N MET A 10 -1.63 -11.87 11.05
CA MET A 10 -0.30 -12.03 10.45
C MET A 10 0.32 -10.68 10.17
N VAL A 11 1.49 -10.44 10.74
CA VAL A 11 2.30 -9.24 10.48
C VAL A 11 3.59 -9.67 9.79
N VAL A 12 3.89 -9.03 8.66
CA VAL A 12 5.12 -9.24 7.90
C VAL A 12 5.82 -7.90 7.77
N PRO A 13 6.98 -7.72 8.41
CA PRO A 13 7.68 -6.44 8.38
C PRO A 13 8.33 -6.18 7.03
N THR A 14 8.32 -4.91 6.59
CA THR A 14 9.10 -4.42 5.46
C THR A 14 10.02 -3.29 5.90
N GLY A 15 10.95 -2.89 5.03
CA GLY A 15 11.90 -1.82 5.35
C GLY A 15 12.96 -2.20 6.38
N ILE A 16 13.10 -3.49 6.71
CA ILE A 16 14.05 -4.01 7.71
C ILE A 16 14.88 -5.20 7.22
N GLY A 17 14.75 -5.59 5.94
CA GLY A 17 15.55 -6.68 5.35
C GLY A 17 15.11 -8.09 5.76
N CYS A 18 13.85 -8.45 5.55
CA CYS A 18 13.33 -9.78 5.82
C CYS A 18 13.52 -10.73 4.63
N ALA A 19 13.72 -12.03 4.92
CA ALA A 19 13.81 -13.07 3.89
C ALA A 19 12.45 -13.35 3.21
N VAL A 20 11.35 -13.13 3.92
CA VAL A 20 9.97 -13.19 3.42
C VAL A 20 9.25 -11.92 3.85
N GLY A 21 8.52 -11.29 2.94
CA GLY A 21 7.84 -10.02 3.19
C GLY A 21 8.74 -8.79 2.99
N GLY A 22 9.94 -8.97 2.49
CA GLY A 22 10.82 -7.88 2.06
C GLY A 22 10.36 -7.25 0.74
N TYR A 23 9.59 -8.00 -0.04
CA TYR A 23 8.98 -7.60 -1.31
C TYR A 23 7.47 -7.67 -1.23
N ALA A 24 6.80 -6.71 -1.87
CA ALA A 24 5.36 -6.65 -1.83
C ALA A 24 4.71 -7.93 -2.42
N GLY A 25 3.98 -8.64 -1.59
CA GLY A 25 3.24 -9.85 -1.97
C GLY A 25 4.02 -11.16 -1.90
N ASP A 26 5.29 -11.18 -1.56
CA ASP A 26 6.07 -12.43 -1.48
C ASP A 26 5.65 -13.33 -0.31
N ALA A 27 5.00 -12.79 0.71
CA ALA A 27 4.42 -13.53 1.83
C ALA A 27 3.05 -14.17 1.53
N LEU A 28 2.44 -13.88 0.38
CA LEU A 28 1.09 -14.37 0.06
C LEU A 28 0.94 -15.89 0.07
N PRO A 29 1.90 -16.71 -0.40
CA PRO A 29 1.80 -18.17 -0.28
C PRO A 29 1.61 -18.64 1.16
N SER A 30 2.38 -18.08 2.11
CA SER A 30 2.26 -18.37 3.54
C SER A 30 0.94 -17.88 4.12
N ALA A 31 0.51 -16.68 3.73
CA ALA A 31 -0.76 -16.10 4.14
C ALA A 31 -1.96 -16.96 3.69
N ARG A 32 -1.93 -17.47 2.46
CA ARG A 32 -2.98 -18.36 1.94
C ARG A 32 -3.06 -19.69 2.70
N LEU A 33 -1.90 -20.26 3.03
CA LEU A 33 -1.85 -21.48 3.85
C LEU A 33 -2.45 -21.22 5.24
N LEU A 34 -2.06 -20.12 5.88
CA LEU A 34 -2.59 -19.75 7.18
C LEU A 34 -4.08 -19.43 7.13
N ALA A 35 -4.56 -18.75 6.12
CA ALA A 35 -5.99 -18.47 5.90
C ALA A 35 -6.78 -19.75 5.70
N ALA A 36 -6.21 -20.76 5.02
CA ALA A 36 -6.85 -22.08 4.85
C ALA A 36 -6.96 -22.85 6.17
N ALA A 37 -6.05 -22.63 7.11
CA ALA A 37 -6.07 -23.28 8.42
C ALA A 37 -6.97 -22.56 9.45
N SER A 38 -7.14 -21.25 9.31
CA SER A 38 -7.83 -20.40 10.29
C SER A 38 -9.22 -19.94 9.85
N ASP A 39 -9.52 -19.97 8.56
CA ASP A 39 -10.72 -19.41 7.90
C ASP A 39 -10.94 -17.91 8.11
N CYS A 40 -10.05 -17.20 8.81
CA CYS A 40 -10.08 -15.76 8.99
C CYS A 40 -8.67 -15.21 9.25
N LEU A 41 -8.06 -14.64 8.23
CA LEU A 41 -6.74 -14.02 8.33
C LEU A 41 -6.87 -12.50 8.23
N ILE A 42 -6.29 -11.79 9.19
CA ILE A 42 -6.20 -10.33 9.22
C ILE A 42 -4.74 -9.97 8.95
N THR A 43 -4.49 -9.17 7.92
CA THR A 43 -3.13 -8.83 7.53
C THR A 43 -3.07 -7.47 6.83
N HIS A 44 -1.88 -7.04 6.43
CA HIS A 44 -1.58 -5.71 5.93
C HIS A 44 -1.06 -5.72 4.47
N PRO A 45 -0.91 -4.53 3.84
CA PRO A 45 -0.58 -4.40 2.41
C PRO A 45 0.61 -5.20 1.93
N ASN A 46 1.67 -5.28 2.69
CA ASN A 46 2.89 -5.97 2.27
C ASN A 46 2.68 -7.45 1.95
N VAL A 47 1.73 -8.09 2.63
CA VAL A 47 1.33 -9.47 2.35
C VAL A 47 0.45 -9.56 1.11
N MET A 48 -0.37 -8.55 0.87
CA MET A 48 -1.43 -8.55 -0.14
C MET A 48 -1.03 -7.90 -1.47
N ASN A 49 0.03 -7.09 -1.49
CA ASN A 49 0.46 -6.37 -2.68
C ASN A 49 0.84 -7.31 -3.84
N GLY A 50 0.79 -6.81 -5.05
CA GLY A 50 1.14 -7.54 -6.28
C GLY A 50 0.21 -8.72 -6.55
N ALA A 51 0.32 -9.77 -5.76
CA ALA A 51 -0.43 -11.00 -5.95
C ALA A 51 -1.93 -10.89 -5.63
N ALA A 52 -2.37 -9.91 -4.85
CA ALA A 52 -3.78 -9.65 -4.59
C ALA A 52 -4.59 -9.35 -5.85
N LEU A 53 -3.95 -8.90 -6.92
CA LEU A 53 -4.57 -8.70 -8.24
C LEU A 53 -5.07 -10.00 -8.85
N TYR A 54 -4.35 -11.11 -8.63
CA TYR A 54 -4.59 -12.39 -9.29
C TYR A 54 -5.32 -13.37 -8.40
N TRP A 55 -5.22 -13.21 -7.06
CA TRP A 55 -5.79 -14.14 -6.09
C TRP A 55 -6.59 -13.40 -5.02
N SER A 56 -7.89 -13.42 -5.19
CA SER A 56 -8.82 -12.96 -4.16
C SER A 56 -9.17 -14.13 -3.25
N ASP A 57 -8.83 -14.03 -1.97
CA ASP A 57 -9.26 -14.98 -0.95
C ASP A 57 -10.22 -14.29 0.02
N PRO A 58 -11.49 -14.71 0.11
CA PRO A 58 -12.48 -14.06 0.97
C PRO A 58 -12.18 -14.22 2.46
N ARG A 59 -11.28 -15.13 2.83
CA ARG A 59 -10.85 -15.34 4.22
C ARG A 59 -9.78 -14.35 4.66
N ILE A 60 -9.15 -13.64 3.71
CA ILE A 60 -8.09 -12.67 4.01
C ILE A 60 -8.69 -11.27 4.07
N HIS A 61 -8.54 -10.64 5.23
CA HIS A 61 -8.98 -9.28 5.50
C HIS A 61 -7.78 -8.34 5.47
N TYR A 62 -7.88 -7.35 4.61
CA TYR A 62 -6.85 -6.33 4.45
C TYR A 62 -7.07 -5.22 5.47
N VAL A 63 -6.04 -4.87 6.23
CA VAL A 63 -6.03 -3.74 7.17
C VAL A 63 -4.71 -3.01 7.03
N GLU A 64 -4.74 -1.70 6.91
CA GLU A 64 -3.50 -0.93 6.86
C GLU A 64 -2.80 -0.87 8.24
N GLY A 65 -1.50 -0.50 8.24
CA GLY A 65 -0.64 -0.67 9.40
C GLY A 65 -1.13 -0.01 10.69
N TYR A 66 -1.63 1.24 10.63
CA TYR A 66 -2.09 1.92 11.84
C TYR A 66 -3.33 1.27 12.45
N GLY A 67 -4.32 0.91 11.64
CA GLY A 67 -5.51 0.18 12.09
C GLY A 67 -5.16 -1.19 12.67
N LEU A 68 -4.20 -1.88 12.05
CA LEU A 68 -3.72 -3.17 12.52
C LEU A 68 -3.03 -3.05 13.89
N ASP A 69 -2.18 -2.05 14.10
CA ASP A 69 -1.52 -1.77 15.38
C ASP A 69 -2.53 -1.48 16.48
N ARG A 70 -3.55 -0.67 16.19
CA ARG A 70 -4.60 -0.33 17.16
C ARG A 70 -5.48 -1.53 17.51
N PHE A 71 -5.73 -2.39 16.54
CA PHE A 71 -6.42 -3.66 16.78
C PHE A 71 -5.59 -4.60 17.64
N ALA A 72 -4.31 -4.80 17.31
CA ALA A 72 -3.40 -5.64 18.08
C ALA A 72 -3.20 -5.13 19.52
N ALA A 73 -3.19 -3.80 19.71
CA ALA A 73 -3.15 -3.16 21.03
C ALA A 73 -4.49 -3.24 21.81
N GLY A 74 -5.55 -3.79 21.22
CA GLY A 74 -6.87 -3.89 21.85
C GLY A 74 -7.61 -2.55 21.99
N THR A 75 -7.17 -1.49 21.29
CA THR A 75 -7.77 -0.16 21.38
C THR A 75 -8.82 0.10 20.30
N TRP A 76 -8.77 -0.65 19.19
CA TRP A 76 -9.75 -0.59 18.11
C TRP A 76 -10.37 -1.94 17.84
N CYS A 77 -11.61 -1.91 17.31
CA CYS A 77 -12.27 -3.08 16.73
C CYS A 77 -12.27 -2.94 15.21
N LEU A 78 -12.10 -4.07 14.51
CA LEU A 78 -12.22 -4.14 13.07
C LEU A 78 -13.62 -4.64 12.70
N ARG A 79 -14.26 -3.99 11.75
CA ARG A 79 -15.55 -4.38 11.22
C ARG A 79 -15.43 -4.68 9.73
N PRO A 80 -15.53 -5.95 9.32
CA PRO A 80 -15.49 -6.31 7.91
C PRO A 80 -16.59 -5.60 7.12
N VAL A 81 -16.24 -5.06 5.96
CA VAL A 81 -17.16 -4.43 5.04
C VAL A 81 -17.20 -5.17 3.71
N ARG A 82 -18.30 -5.04 2.97
CA ARG A 82 -18.44 -5.68 1.67
C ARG A 82 -17.87 -4.85 0.53
N ARG A 83 -17.88 -3.52 0.71
CA ARG A 83 -17.49 -2.56 -0.32
C ARG A 83 -17.11 -1.24 0.32
N GLN A 84 -16.05 -0.63 -0.18
CA GLN A 84 -15.65 0.75 0.10
C GLN A 84 -15.87 1.61 -1.13
N ARG A 85 -16.18 2.89 -0.92
CA ARG A 85 -16.05 3.94 -1.92
C ARG A 85 -14.68 4.57 -1.75
N ILE A 86 -13.79 4.28 -2.69
CA ILE A 86 -12.37 4.62 -2.57
C ILE A 86 -12.13 6.01 -3.15
N GLY A 87 -11.80 7.00 -2.31
CA GLY A 87 -11.28 8.28 -2.76
C GLY A 87 -9.85 8.12 -3.28
N LEU A 88 -9.51 8.77 -4.40
CA LEU A 88 -8.15 8.79 -4.93
C LEU A 88 -7.52 10.16 -4.69
N LEU A 89 -6.45 10.19 -3.89
CA LEU A 89 -5.64 11.37 -3.62
C LEU A 89 -4.38 11.29 -4.47
N LEU A 90 -4.15 12.31 -5.30
CA LEU A 90 -2.93 12.46 -6.09
C LEU A 90 -2.09 13.59 -5.50
N ASP A 91 -0.81 13.32 -5.25
CA ASP A 91 0.15 14.34 -4.85
C ASP A 91 0.33 15.39 -5.95
N ALA A 92 0.31 16.67 -5.58
CA ALA A 92 0.57 17.78 -6.50
C ALA A 92 2.00 17.77 -7.07
N GLY A 93 2.93 17.07 -6.44
CA GLY A 93 4.28 16.88 -6.91
C GLY A 93 4.44 15.90 -8.08
N ILE A 94 3.39 15.15 -8.42
CA ILE A 94 3.45 14.17 -9.52
C ILE A 94 3.39 14.91 -10.87
N GLU A 95 4.30 14.55 -11.77
CA GLU A 95 4.36 15.05 -13.13
C GLU A 95 3.05 14.77 -13.91
N PRO A 96 2.64 15.63 -14.85
CA PRO A 96 1.35 15.52 -15.52
C PRO A 96 1.10 14.16 -16.17
N ASP A 97 2.08 13.62 -16.90
CA ASP A 97 1.96 12.34 -17.60
C ASP A 97 1.83 11.17 -16.63
N LEU A 98 2.63 11.18 -15.56
CA LEU A 98 2.56 10.16 -14.53
C LEU A 98 1.26 10.24 -13.74
N SER A 99 0.80 11.44 -13.43
CA SER A 99 -0.50 11.69 -12.80
C SER A 99 -1.66 11.16 -13.66
N GLN A 100 -1.61 11.44 -14.97
CA GLN A 100 -2.61 10.94 -15.92
C GLN A 100 -2.60 9.41 -15.98
N ARG A 101 -1.44 8.78 -15.91
CA ARG A 101 -1.31 7.32 -15.84
C ARG A 101 -2.03 6.75 -14.61
N GLN A 102 -1.89 7.37 -13.45
CA GLN A 102 -2.59 6.92 -12.23
C GLN A 102 -4.12 7.05 -12.37
N ILE A 103 -4.61 8.11 -13.01
CA ILE A 103 -6.04 8.27 -13.31
C ILE A 103 -6.51 7.15 -14.24
N GLN A 104 -5.76 6.84 -15.30
CA GLN A 104 -6.10 5.76 -16.22
C GLN A 104 -6.11 4.38 -15.55
N VAL A 105 -5.20 4.14 -14.59
CA VAL A 105 -5.21 2.92 -13.78
C VAL A 105 -6.49 2.82 -12.95
N ALA A 106 -6.92 3.91 -12.31
CA ALA A 106 -8.17 3.94 -11.56
C ALA A 106 -9.39 3.69 -12.45
N GLU A 107 -9.42 4.28 -13.65
CA GLU A 107 -10.48 4.02 -14.63
C GLU A 107 -10.50 2.56 -15.09
N ALA A 108 -9.32 1.99 -15.36
CA ALA A 108 -9.21 0.57 -15.71
C ALA A 108 -9.73 -0.33 -14.58
N CYS A 109 -9.42 -0.01 -13.32
CA CYS A 109 -9.94 -0.75 -12.17
C CYS A 109 -11.46 -0.62 -12.01
N ARG A 110 -12.05 0.53 -12.32
CA ARG A 110 -13.51 0.67 -12.40
C ARG A 110 -14.09 -0.24 -13.48
N ALA A 111 -13.52 -0.19 -14.68
CA ALA A 111 -14.04 -0.90 -15.84
C ALA A 111 -13.89 -2.42 -15.74
N THR A 112 -12.77 -2.91 -15.23
CA THR A 112 -12.42 -4.34 -15.26
C THR A 112 -12.71 -5.07 -13.95
N LEU A 113 -12.56 -4.38 -12.81
CA LEU A 113 -12.72 -4.96 -11.48
C LEU A 113 -14.01 -4.50 -10.77
N GLY A 114 -14.75 -3.57 -11.36
CA GLY A 114 -16.00 -3.03 -10.79
C GLY A 114 -15.77 -2.30 -9.46
N LEU A 115 -14.59 -1.71 -9.26
CA LEU A 115 -14.28 -0.96 -8.05
C LEU A 115 -15.03 0.37 -8.01
N ASP A 116 -15.54 0.75 -6.84
CA ASP A 116 -16.16 2.04 -6.60
C ASP A 116 -15.07 3.06 -6.23
N ILE A 117 -14.52 3.73 -7.23
CA ILE A 117 -13.45 4.70 -7.07
C ILE A 117 -13.97 6.10 -7.38
N GLY A 118 -13.84 7.00 -6.44
CA GLY A 118 -14.20 8.41 -6.53
C GLY A 118 -14.68 8.94 -5.18
N PRO A 119 -14.50 10.22 -4.90
CA PRO A 119 -13.93 11.26 -5.77
C PRO A 119 -12.42 11.14 -6.00
N VAL A 120 -11.90 11.88 -7.00
CA VAL A 120 -10.47 12.03 -7.30
C VAL A 120 -10.07 13.46 -7.00
N LEU A 121 -9.08 13.66 -6.16
CA LEU A 121 -8.57 14.98 -5.79
C LEU A 121 -7.04 15.00 -5.89
N ARG A 122 -6.51 16.18 -6.19
CA ARG A 122 -5.08 16.49 -6.06
C ARG A 122 -4.86 17.28 -4.77
N SER A 123 -3.75 17.04 -4.06
CA SER A 123 -3.34 17.90 -2.95
C SER A 123 -3.13 19.35 -3.44
N ASP A 124 -3.29 20.30 -2.55
CA ASP A 124 -3.11 21.73 -2.88
C ASP A 124 -1.64 22.14 -2.99
N GLN A 125 -0.74 21.32 -2.44
CA GLN A 125 0.71 21.48 -2.52
C GLN A 125 1.38 20.11 -2.65
N PRO A 126 2.61 20.04 -3.22
CA PRO A 126 3.42 18.83 -3.20
C PRO A 126 3.65 18.33 -1.77
N LEU A 127 3.65 17.01 -1.56
CA LEU A 127 3.87 16.42 -0.24
C LEU A 127 5.35 16.45 0.17
N GLU A 128 6.25 16.51 -0.80
CA GLU A 128 7.71 16.58 -0.63
C GLU A 128 8.21 15.46 0.30
N VAL A 129 8.11 14.23 -0.20
CA VAL A 129 8.54 13.03 0.52
C VAL A 129 10.05 12.97 0.60
N SER A 130 10.59 12.68 1.77
CA SER A 130 12.03 12.43 2.00
C SER A 130 12.25 11.01 2.48
N LEU A 131 13.32 10.37 1.98
CA LEU A 131 13.71 9.01 2.34
C LEU A 131 15.00 9.01 3.14
N HIS A 132 15.07 8.16 4.15
CA HIS A 132 16.22 8.03 5.04
C HIS A 132 16.46 6.56 5.41
N SER A 133 17.71 6.24 5.75
CA SER A 133 18.09 4.95 6.30
C SER A 133 18.68 5.13 7.69
N GLY A 134 18.24 4.32 8.64
CA GLY A 134 18.78 4.31 10.00
C GLY A 134 20.08 3.50 10.11
N PRO A 135 20.80 3.59 11.24
CA PRO A 135 22.04 2.83 11.48
C PRO A 135 21.84 1.30 11.43
N SER A 136 20.62 0.82 11.66
CA SER A 136 20.24 -0.60 11.54
C SER A 136 19.98 -1.04 10.11
N GLY A 137 20.02 -0.14 9.12
CA GLY A 137 19.60 -0.38 7.74
C GLY A 137 18.08 -0.27 7.54
N ALA A 138 17.30 -0.06 8.59
CA ALA A 138 15.86 0.14 8.45
C ALA A 138 15.56 1.46 7.73
N SER A 139 14.60 1.43 6.81
CA SER A 139 14.12 2.63 6.11
C SER A 139 13.15 3.44 6.98
N TRP A 140 13.21 4.76 6.85
CA TRP A 140 12.22 5.68 7.40
C TRP A 140 12.10 6.89 6.48
N GLY A 141 11.09 7.72 6.71
CA GLY A 141 10.88 8.90 5.88
C GLY A 141 10.03 9.95 6.54
N SER A 142 9.93 11.09 5.87
CA SER A 142 9.13 12.23 6.30
C SER A 142 8.43 12.92 5.14
N LEU A 143 7.46 13.74 5.47
CA LEU A 143 6.78 14.65 4.56
C LEU A 143 7.06 16.09 5.02
N GLU A 144 7.42 16.96 4.08
CA GLU A 144 7.53 18.39 4.37
C GLU A 144 6.15 19.03 4.56
N ARG A 145 5.12 18.49 3.88
CA ARG A 145 3.76 19.03 3.84
C ARG A 145 2.70 18.04 4.30
N PRO A 146 2.77 17.52 5.54
CA PRO A 146 1.77 16.59 6.07
C PRO A 146 0.38 17.23 6.16
N ASP A 147 0.30 18.55 6.35
CA ASP A 147 -0.93 19.31 6.37
C ASP A 147 -1.67 19.29 5.02
N ALA A 148 -0.95 19.34 3.89
CA ALA A 148 -1.55 19.23 2.55
C ALA A 148 -2.17 17.84 2.34
N LEU A 149 -1.50 16.79 2.81
CA LEU A 149 -2.03 15.42 2.80
C LEU A 149 -3.34 15.33 3.59
N LEU A 150 -3.34 15.84 4.82
CA LEU A 150 -4.50 15.77 5.72
C LEU A 150 -5.69 16.57 5.18
N ARG A 151 -5.48 17.80 4.71
CA ARG A 151 -6.57 18.60 4.09
C ARG A 151 -7.19 17.90 2.88
N ALA A 152 -6.37 17.29 2.02
CA ALA A 152 -6.87 16.57 0.86
C ALA A 152 -7.65 15.31 1.28
N GLY A 153 -7.19 14.60 2.29
CA GLY A 153 -7.88 13.45 2.88
C GLY A 153 -9.24 13.82 3.48
N GLU A 154 -9.31 14.91 4.24
CA GLU A 154 -10.57 15.43 4.81
C GLU A 154 -11.57 15.77 3.71
N ARG A 155 -11.13 16.47 2.66
CA ARG A 155 -11.99 16.79 1.51
C ARG A 155 -12.53 15.54 0.81
N LEU A 156 -11.73 14.49 0.67
CA LEU A 156 -12.17 13.21 0.09
C LEU A 156 -13.22 12.53 0.98
N ARG A 157 -12.98 12.46 2.28
CA ARG A 157 -13.94 11.91 3.25
C ARG A 157 -15.25 12.69 3.21
N ASP A 158 -15.20 14.02 3.24
CA ASP A 158 -16.38 14.89 3.23
C ASP A 158 -17.15 14.80 1.90
N ALA A 159 -16.46 14.44 0.80
CA ALA A 159 -17.07 14.12 -0.48
C ALA A 159 -17.59 12.67 -0.57
N GLY A 160 -17.58 11.93 0.54
CA GLY A 160 -18.22 10.62 0.68
C GLY A 160 -17.27 9.43 0.42
N ALA A 161 -15.96 9.62 0.39
CA ALA A 161 -15.04 8.49 0.40
C ALA A 161 -15.08 7.77 1.75
N THR A 162 -15.13 6.44 1.72
CA THR A 162 -15.09 5.59 2.92
C THR A 162 -13.75 4.87 3.10
N ALA A 163 -12.88 4.97 2.10
CA ALA A 163 -11.47 4.58 2.13
C ALA A 163 -10.69 5.53 1.20
N ILE A 164 -9.39 5.68 1.40
CA ILE A 164 -8.57 6.57 0.58
C ILE A 164 -7.33 5.84 0.08
N ALA A 165 -7.13 5.86 -1.25
CA ALA A 165 -5.88 5.52 -1.89
C ALA A 165 -5.08 6.79 -2.16
N VAL A 166 -3.85 6.85 -1.70
CA VAL A 166 -2.92 7.96 -1.94
C VAL A 166 -1.89 7.54 -2.97
N VAL A 167 -1.65 8.39 -3.95
CA VAL A 167 -0.49 8.27 -4.83
C VAL A 167 0.42 9.46 -4.54
N ALA A 168 1.62 9.19 -4.05
CA ALA A 168 2.59 10.22 -3.68
C ALA A 168 3.83 10.16 -4.59
N ARG A 169 4.41 11.32 -4.86
CA ARG A 169 5.67 11.41 -5.58
C ARG A 169 6.82 11.15 -4.63
N PHE A 170 7.60 10.13 -4.93
CA PHE A 170 8.80 9.78 -4.18
C PHE A 170 10.05 10.24 -4.91
N PRO A 171 11.12 10.59 -4.19
CA PRO A 171 12.42 10.82 -4.81
C PRO A 171 12.92 9.55 -5.47
N GLU A 172 13.56 9.68 -6.61
CA GLU A 172 14.11 8.58 -7.38
C GLU A 172 15.64 8.72 -7.49
N ASP A 173 16.33 7.62 -7.23
CA ASP A 173 17.76 7.48 -7.50
C ASP A 173 18.00 6.11 -8.19
N PRO A 174 17.71 6.05 -9.51
CA PRO A 174 17.82 4.78 -10.26
C PRO A 174 19.25 4.23 -10.33
N GLY A 175 20.25 5.01 -9.99
CA GLY A 175 21.65 4.61 -9.95
C GLY A 175 22.16 4.20 -8.56
N SER A 176 21.31 4.21 -7.54
CA SER A 176 21.75 3.89 -6.18
C SER A 176 22.08 2.41 -5.99
N ASP A 177 23.11 2.13 -5.19
CA ASP A 177 23.46 0.77 -4.79
C ASP A 177 22.32 0.10 -4.01
N ALA A 178 21.55 0.87 -3.26
CA ALA A 178 20.40 0.38 -2.50
C ALA A 178 19.32 -0.19 -3.43
N LEU A 179 18.94 0.55 -4.48
CA LEU A 179 17.96 0.07 -5.46
C LEU A 179 18.48 -1.11 -6.25
N THR A 180 19.76 -1.08 -6.66
CA THR A 180 20.40 -2.19 -7.36
C THR A 180 20.37 -3.46 -6.51
N SER A 181 20.78 -3.38 -5.24
CA SER A 181 20.75 -4.51 -4.31
C SER A 181 19.33 -5.03 -4.10
N TYR A 182 18.36 -4.14 -3.95
CA TYR A 182 16.95 -4.51 -3.80
C TYR A 182 16.45 -5.26 -5.03
N ARG A 183 16.69 -4.76 -6.24
CA ARG A 183 16.29 -5.40 -7.49
C ARG A 183 16.97 -6.76 -7.71
N GLN A 184 18.12 -7.00 -7.12
CA GLN A 184 18.86 -8.27 -7.16
C GLN A 184 18.54 -9.22 -6.00
N GLY A 185 17.48 -8.97 -5.24
CA GLY A 185 17.01 -9.88 -4.21
C GLY A 185 17.64 -9.70 -2.83
N SER A 186 18.38 -8.61 -2.61
CA SER A 186 19.00 -8.27 -1.33
C SER A 186 18.69 -6.81 -0.94
N GLY A 187 18.96 -6.46 0.31
CA GLY A 187 18.74 -5.09 0.77
C GLY A 187 17.38 -4.86 1.39
N VAL A 188 16.98 -3.60 1.48
CA VAL A 188 15.80 -3.13 2.20
C VAL A 188 14.99 -2.23 1.28
N ASP A 189 13.67 -2.34 1.34
CA ASP A 189 12.76 -1.41 0.68
C ASP A 189 12.95 0.00 1.25
N ALA A 190 13.56 0.89 0.47
CA ALA A 190 13.84 2.26 0.87
C ALA A 190 12.58 3.12 1.03
N LEU A 191 11.47 2.76 0.38
CA LEU A 191 10.23 3.52 0.38
C LEU A 191 9.36 3.22 1.60
N ALA A 192 9.45 1.99 2.15
CA ALA A 192 8.50 1.44 3.12
C ALA A 192 8.26 2.36 4.34
N GLY A 193 9.31 2.99 4.86
CA GLY A 193 9.19 3.87 6.02
C GLY A 193 8.39 5.15 5.74
N ALA A 194 8.62 5.79 4.59
CA ALA A 194 7.88 6.98 4.19
C ALA A 194 6.45 6.64 3.78
N GLU A 195 6.26 5.52 3.11
CA GLU A 195 4.94 4.99 2.76
C GLU A 195 4.07 4.77 4.00
N ALA A 196 4.63 4.17 5.05
CA ALA A 196 3.93 3.98 6.31
C ALA A 196 3.48 5.31 6.94
N VAL A 197 4.32 6.36 6.89
CA VAL A 197 3.95 7.69 7.42
C VAL A 197 2.73 8.25 6.72
N ILE A 198 2.63 8.13 5.39
CA ILE A 198 1.51 8.66 4.60
C ILE A 198 0.18 8.05 5.07
N SER A 199 0.07 6.73 5.08
CA SER A 199 -1.17 6.07 5.49
C SER A 199 -1.46 6.21 6.97
N HIS A 200 -0.45 6.14 7.84
CA HIS A 200 -0.64 6.30 9.28
C HIS A 200 -1.19 7.67 9.67
N LEU A 201 -0.69 8.75 9.06
CA LEU A 201 -1.21 10.10 9.30
C LEU A 201 -2.69 10.20 8.94
N LEU A 202 -3.09 9.70 7.78
CA LEU A 202 -4.47 9.73 7.32
C LEU A 202 -5.39 8.86 8.18
N VAL A 203 -5.02 7.61 8.45
CA VAL A 203 -5.86 6.71 9.27
C VAL A 203 -6.04 7.25 10.67
N ARG A 204 -4.96 7.78 11.27
CA ARG A 204 -5.04 8.41 12.59
C ARG A 204 -6.02 9.58 12.61
N GLN A 205 -5.98 10.44 11.58
CA GLN A 205 -6.79 11.66 11.52
C GLN A 205 -8.24 11.36 11.12
N LEU A 206 -8.44 10.51 10.11
CA LEU A 206 -9.73 10.32 9.47
C LEU A 206 -10.52 9.13 10.00
N GLN A 207 -9.85 8.17 10.63
CA GLN A 207 -10.41 6.92 11.15
C GLN A 207 -11.15 6.09 10.07
N ILE A 208 -10.68 6.16 8.84
CA ILE A 208 -11.11 5.33 7.71
C ILE A 208 -9.87 4.65 7.10
N PRO A 209 -10.03 3.51 6.41
CA PRO A 209 -8.92 2.83 5.76
C PRO A 209 -8.21 3.73 4.75
N CYS A 210 -6.89 3.83 4.86
CA CYS A 210 -6.06 4.55 3.92
C CYS A 210 -4.84 3.69 3.56
N ALA A 211 -4.49 3.67 2.28
CA ALA A 211 -3.29 3.02 1.79
C ALA A 211 -2.62 3.89 0.73
N HIS A 212 -1.38 3.58 0.42
CA HIS A 212 -0.52 4.41 -0.42
C HIS A 212 0.03 3.61 -1.60
N ALA A 213 0.39 4.33 -2.66
CA ALA A 213 1.16 3.84 -3.78
C ALA A 213 2.20 4.89 -4.17
N PRO A 214 3.44 4.51 -4.50
CA PRO A 214 4.42 5.45 -5.03
C PRO A 214 4.11 5.79 -6.49
N ALA A 215 4.28 7.05 -6.85
CA ALA A 215 4.37 7.49 -8.23
C ALA A 215 5.85 7.50 -8.63
N LEU A 216 6.26 6.53 -9.41
CA LEU A 216 7.65 6.34 -9.87
C LEU A 216 7.69 6.24 -11.39
N ALA A 217 8.81 6.65 -11.99
CA ALA A 217 9.08 6.40 -13.39
C ALA A 217 9.39 4.92 -13.63
N PRO A 218 9.12 4.37 -14.83
CA PRO A 218 9.50 3.00 -15.17
C PRO A 218 11.00 2.79 -15.02
N LEU A 219 11.37 1.72 -14.32
CA LEU A 219 12.77 1.34 -14.21
C LEU A 219 13.25 0.67 -15.53
N PRO A 220 14.53 0.80 -15.87
CA PRO A 220 15.09 0.12 -17.02
C PRO A 220 15.07 -1.41 -16.83
N LEU A 221 15.00 -2.14 -17.94
CA LEU A 221 15.09 -3.60 -17.91
C LEU A 221 16.41 -4.05 -17.29
N ASP A 222 16.34 -5.06 -16.42
CA ASP A 222 17.47 -5.69 -15.80
C ASP A 222 17.42 -7.22 -16.01
N PRO A 223 18.35 -7.81 -16.77
CA PRO A 223 18.38 -9.26 -16.99
C PRO A 223 18.65 -10.09 -15.72
N GLN A 224 19.14 -9.44 -14.64
CA GLN A 224 19.45 -10.06 -13.35
C GLN A 224 18.40 -9.76 -12.28
N LEU A 225 17.26 -9.20 -12.68
CA LEU A 225 16.17 -8.87 -11.76
C LEU A 225 15.71 -10.12 -10.98
N ASP A 226 15.72 -10.03 -9.66
CA ASP A 226 15.19 -11.09 -8.80
C ASP A 226 13.68 -11.30 -9.06
N PRO A 227 13.20 -12.56 -9.14
CA PRO A 227 11.77 -12.82 -9.39
C PRO A 227 10.80 -12.16 -8.39
N ARG A 228 11.22 -11.92 -7.15
CA ARG A 228 10.38 -11.23 -6.14
C ARG A 228 10.29 -9.74 -6.47
N ALA A 229 11.41 -9.11 -6.86
CA ALA A 229 11.40 -7.72 -7.33
C ALA A 229 10.60 -7.60 -8.63
N ALA A 230 10.70 -8.57 -9.55
CA ALA A 230 9.88 -8.61 -10.76
C ALA A 230 8.39 -8.70 -10.44
N ALA A 231 8.00 -9.48 -9.43
CA ALA A 231 6.61 -9.59 -8.99
C ALA A 231 6.07 -8.26 -8.41
N GLU A 232 6.91 -7.51 -7.73
CA GLU A 232 6.58 -6.18 -7.24
C GLU A 232 6.49 -5.16 -8.39
N GLU A 233 7.48 -5.17 -9.30
CA GLU A 233 7.51 -4.30 -10.48
C GLU A 233 6.41 -4.63 -11.51
N LEU A 234 5.80 -5.82 -11.45
CA LEU A 234 4.67 -6.21 -12.29
C LEU A 234 3.47 -5.27 -12.10
N GLY A 235 3.24 -4.81 -10.89
CA GLY A 235 2.27 -3.78 -10.58
C GLY A 235 2.87 -2.38 -10.69
N TYR A 236 3.65 -2.12 -11.69
CA TYR A 236 4.47 -0.92 -11.89
C TYR A 236 3.86 0.40 -11.40
N THR A 237 2.55 0.55 -11.47
CA THR A 237 1.85 1.71 -10.90
C THR A 237 1.57 1.55 -9.41
N PHE A 238 1.71 0.34 -8.85
CA PHE A 238 1.37 -0.05 -7.47
C PHE A 238 -0.08 0.24 -7.06
N LEU A 239 -0.69 1.24 -7.66
CA LEU A 239 -2.03 1.72 -7.33
C LEU A 239 -3.11 0.63 -7.46
N THR A 240 -3.00 -0.24 -8.45
CA THR A 240 -3.99 -1.33 -8.65
C THR A 240 -4.06 -2.25 -7.42
N CYS A 241 -2.91 -2.59 -6.85
CA CYS A 241 -2.83 -3.43 -5.64
C CYS A 241 -3.48 -2.75 -4.43
N VAL A 242 -3.20 -1.45 -4.27
CA VAL A 242 -3.80 -0.62 -3.22
C VAL A 242 -5.32 -0.55 -3.36
N LEU A 243 -5.82 -0.30 -4.56
CA LEU A 243 -7.27 -0.21 -4.83
C LEU A 243 -7.98 -1.55 -4.59
N VAL A 244 -7.38 -2.67 -5.01
CA VAL A 244 -7.94 -4.00 -4.75
C VAL A 244 -7.94 -4.31 -3.25
N GLY A 245 -6.87 -3.99 -2.52
CA GLY A 245 -6.78 -4.14 -1.08
C GLY A 245 -7.85 -3.33 -0.35
N LEU A 246 -7.98 -2.05 -0.67
CA LEU A 246 -8.95 -1.15 -0.03
C LEU A 246 -10.41 -1.50 -0.32
N ARG A 247 -10.70 -2.30 -1.32
CA ARG A 247 -12.09 -2.64 -1.67
C ARG A 247 -12.93 -3.10 -0.48
N ARG A 248 -12.31 -3.77 0.50
CA ARG A 248 -12.98 -4.36 1.66
C ARG A 248 -12.29 -4.03 2.99
N ALA A 249 -11.37 -3.08 2.97
CA ALA A 249 -10.62 -2.68 4.17
C ALA A 249 -11.52 -2.05 5.24
#